data_0424bc42bedf3373c87049ca527d1232
#
_entry.id   0424bc42bedf3373c87049ca527d1232
#
_cell.length_a   1.000
_cell.length_b   1.000
_cell.length_c   1.000
_cell.angle_alpha   90.00
_cell.angle_beta   90.00
_cell.angle_gamma   90.00
#
_symmetry.space_group_name_H-M   'P 1'
#
loop_
_entity.id
_entity.type
_entity.pdbx_description
1 polymer ?
#
loop_
_entity_poly.entity_id
_entity_poly.type
_entity_poly.pdbx_seq_one_letter_code
_entity_poly.pdbx_strand_id
1 'polypeptide(L)'
;ETDYQPIIRSLTQKACGAEALARWENPTYGTLIPGSFISALEDMHLIPDFDLYIAEEVCRDYSRLKRANGVYMPISVNFSRIDFEMYHIREELDRIRHKYHVPKEYLIVEITERAFSNTIDILKEQVQDLRSHGYQVWMDDFGSGFSSLSLLKDLRFDLIKFDLRFLLGTENKERGEFILGALINMVKELGMKTLVEGVEEESQVRFLQSIGCERYQGYYYSKPVTIDTLPVSYTHLRAHETPEHL
;
A
#
# COMPACT_ATOMS: atom_id res chain seq x y z
N GLU A 1 -7.20 -13.92 7.77
CA GLU A 1 -8.09 -13.21 6.81
C GLU A 1 -7.41 -11.95 6.29
N THR A 2 -7.90 -11.44 5.15
CA THR A 2 -7.36 -10.25 4.50
C THR A 2 -8.49 -9.24 4.30
N ASP A 3 -8.31 -8.04 4.85
CA ASP A 3 -9.11 -6.88 4.53
C ASP A 3 -8.44 -6.06 3.42
N TYR A 4 -9.20 -5.23 2.77
CA TYR A 4 -8.76 -4.40 1.66
C TYR A 4 -9.14 -2.94 1.91
N GLN A 5 -8.17 -2.04 1.86
CA GLN A 5 -8.43 -0.62 1.95
C GLN A 5 -8.31 0.04 0.57
N PRO A 6 -9.39 0.67 0.07
CA PRO A 6 -9.38 1.24 -1.27
C PRO A 6 -8.46 2.44 -1.41
N ILE A 7 -7.82 2.51 -2.57
CA ILE A 7 -6.98 3.62 -3.01
C ILE A 7 -7.76 4.44 -4.04
N ILE A 8 -7.90 5.73 -3.79
CA ILE A 8 -8.72 6.64 -4.59
C ILE A 8 -7.84 7.49 -5.50
N ARG A 9 -8.22 7.58 -6.77
CA ARG A 9 -7.56 8.48 -7.73
C ARG A 9 -8.06 9.91 -7.57
N SER A 10 -7.14 10.85 -7.38
CA SER A 10 -7.43 12.28 -7.17
C SER A 10 -8.33 12.87 -8.26
N LEU A 11 -8.00 12.66 -9.54
CA LEU A 11 -8.72 13.26 -10.67
C LEU A 11 -10.15 12.76 -10.84
N THR A 12 -10.40 11.47 -10.56
CA THR A 12 -11.70 10.85 -10.85
C THR A 12 -12.53 10.61 -9.60
N GLN A 13 -11.94 10.74 -8.41
CA GLN A 13 -12.53 10.38 -7.12
C GLN A 13 -13.09 8.95 -7.10
N LYS A 14 -12.49 8.05 -7.88
CA LYS A 14 -12.87 6.63 -7.96
C LYS A 14 -11.74 5.76 -7.47
N ALA A 15 -12.09 4.59 -6.92
CA ALA A 15 -11.10 3.58 -6.56
C ALA A 15 -10.30 3.16 -7.79
N CYS A 16 -8.99 3.00 -7.62
CA CYS A 16 -8.06 2.60 -8.67
C CYS A 16 -7.10 1.49 -8.24
N GLY A 17 -7.26 1.01 -7.03
CA GLY A 17 -6.52 -0.07 -6.40
C GLY A 17 -7.00 -0.26 -4.97
N ALA A 18 -6.41 -1.22 -4.28
CA ALA A 18 -6.58 -1.38 -2.84
C ALA A 18 -5.29 -1.92 -2.22
N GLU A 19 -5.11 -1.70 -0.94
CA GLU A 19 -4.06 -2.32 -0.13
C GLU A 19 -4.62 -3.52 0.63
N ALA A 20 -3.91 -4.65 0.57
CA ALA A 20 -4.23 -5.84 1.35
C ALA A 20 -3.67 -5.70 2.77
N LEU A 21 -4.54 -5.79 3.74
CA LEU A 21 -4.23 -5.63 5.16
C LEU A 21 -4.59 -6.90 5.92
N ALA A 22 -3.58 -7.59 6.41
CA ALA A 22 -3.77 -8.81 7.17
C ALA A 22 -4.61 -8.60 8.43
N ARG A 23 -5.44 -9.60 8.75
CA ARG A 23 -6.19 -9.71 10.00
C ARG A 23 -5.98 -11.10 10.59
N TRP A 24 -5.61 -11.13 11.86
CA TRP A 24 -5.47 -12.38 12.58
C TRP A 24 -6.66 -12.59 13.50
N GLU A 25 -7.53 -13.51 13.12
CA GLU A 25 -8.64 -13.91 13.99
C GLU A 25 -8.13 -14.80 15.12
N ASN A 26 -8.21 -14.30 16.34
CA ASN A 26 -7.79 -15.01 17.54
C ASN A 26 -9.02 -15.31 18.43
N PRO A 27 -9.26 -16.57 18.80
CA PRO A 27 -10.45 -16.94 19.60
C PRO A 27 -10.55 -16.23 20.96
N THR A 28 -9.40 -15.82 21.51
CA THR A 28 -9.34 -15.21 22.85
C THR A 28 -9.33 -13.68 22.79
N TYR A 29 -8.63 -13.11 21.79
CA TYR A 29 -8.35 -11.67 21.71
C TYR A 29 -9.14 -10.97 20.60
N GLY A 30 -9.95 -11.72 19.84
CA GLY A 30 -10.67 -11.17 18.66
C GLY A 30 -9.73 -10.91 17.50
N THR A 31 -10.12 -10.00 16.62
CA THR A 31 -9.36 -9.63 15.41
C THR A 31 -8.14 -8.77 15.78
N LEU A 32 -6.96 -9.29 15.53
CA LEU A 32 -5.69 -8.58 15.71
C LEU A 32 -5.29 -7.90 14.40
N ILE A 33 -4.84 -6.65 14.51
CA ILE A 33 -4.30 -5.86 13.40
C ILE A 33 -2.78 -6.07 13.26
N PRO A 34 -2.16 -5.79 12.10
CA PRO A 34 -0.74 -6.04 11.83
C PRO A 34 0.22 -5.53 12.92
N GLY A 35 0.04 -4.32 13.41
CA GLY A 35 0.87 -3.74 14.46
C GLY A 35 0.93 -4.53 15.78
N SER A 36 0.02 -5.50 15.98
CA SER A 36 -0.03 -6.33 17.19
C SER A 36 0.78 -7.62 17.07
N PHE A 37 1.10 -8.09 15.86
CA PHE A 37 1.69 -9.42 15.67
C PHE A 37 2.87 -9.47 14.68
N ILE A 38 3.03 -8.49 13.80
CA ILE A 38 4.09 -8.50 12.76
C ILE A 38 5.47 -8.60 13.40
N SER A 39 5.78 -7.78 14.40
CA SER A 39 7.09 -7.83 15.07
C SER A 39 7.42 -9.20 15.65
N ALA A 40 6.42 -9.90 16.18
CA ALA A 40 6.61 -11.26 16.70
C ALA A 40 6.90 -12.26 15.57
N LEU A 41 6.24 -12.12 14.41
CA LEU A 41 6.52 -12.95 13.23
C LEU A 41 7.91 -12.67 12.66
N GLU A 42 8.36 -11.42 12.65
CA GLU A 42 9.72 -11.03 12.25
C GLU A 42 10.77 -11.65 13.17
N ASP A 43 10.62 -11.53 14.49
CA ASP A 43 11.51 -12.10 15.50
C ASP A 43 11.60 -13.63 15.40
N MET A 44 10.52 -14.28 15.00
CA MET A 44 10.44 -15.73 14.80
C MET A 44 10.84 -16.17 13.39
N HIS A 45 11.20 -15.27 12.48
CA HIS A 45 11.47 -15.54 11.06
C HIS A 45 10.31 -16.22 10.33
N LEU A 46 9.07 -15.95 10.73
CA LEU A 46 7.85 -16.49 10.11
C LEU A 46 7.19 -15.48 9.15
N ILE A 47 7.67 -14.24 9.12
CA ILE A 47 7.08 -13.18 8.29
C ILE A 47 7.14 -13.52 6.79
N PRO A 48 8.20 -14.15 6.23
CA PRO A 48 8.24 -14.45 4.80
C PRO A 48 7.15 -15.42 4.36
N ASP A 49 6.90 -16.46 5.14
CA ASP A 49 5.81 -17.41 4.84
C ASP A 49 4.44 -16.73 4.98
N PHE A 50 4.33 -15.82 5.93
CA PHE A 50 3.09 -15.06 6.17
C PHE A 50 2.80 -14.08 5.03
N ASP A 51 3.78 -13.30 4.56
CA ASP A 51 3.58 -12.31 3.50
C ASP A 51 3.29 -13.00 2.15
N LEU A 52 3.96 -14.13 1.87
CA LEU A 52 3.62 -14.98 0.73
C LEU A 52 2.21 -15.59 0.85
N TYR A 53 1.77 -15.95 2.07
CA TYR A 53 0.39 -16.39 2.30
C TYR A 53 -0.61 -15.28 1.98
N ILE A 54 -0.36 -14.03 2.39
CA ILE A 54 -1.23 -12.89 2.05
C ILE A 54 -1.27 -12.66 0.53
N ALA A 55 -0.11 -12.74 -0.14
CA ALA A 55 -0.07 -12.64 -1.60
C ALA A 55 -0.88 -13.75 -2.29
N GLU A 56 -0.87 -14.96 -1.73
CA GLU A 56 -1.68 -16.07 -2.22
C GLU A 56 -3.18 -15.86 -1.98
N GLU A 57 -3.57 -15.33 -0.81
CA GLU A 57 -4.96 -14.94 -0.52
C GLU A 57 -5.47 -13.90 -1.53
N VAL A 58 -4.70 -12.84 -1.80
CA VAL A 58 -5.03 -11.83 -2.81
C VAL A 58 -5.26 -12.46 -4.19
N CYS A 59 -4.39 -13.39 -4.61
CA CYS A 59 -4.53 -14.08 -5.88
C CYS A 59 -5.77 -15.00 -5.92
N ARG A 60 -6.11 -15.63 -4.80
CA ARG A 60 -7.31 -16.46 -4.65
C ARG A 60 -8.57 -15.62 -4.76
N ASP A 61 -8.59 -14.47 -4.08
CA ASP A 61 -9.71 -13.54 -4.12
C ASP A 61 -9.91 -12.94 -5.51
N TYR A 62 -8.83 -12.58 -6.22
CA TYR A 62 -8.91 -12.19 -7.62
C TYR A 62 -9.61 -13.24 -8.47
N SER A 63 -9.18 -14.50 -8.35
CA SER A 63 -9.78 -15.60 -9.12
C SER A 63 -11.24 -15.84 -8.77
N ARG A 64 -11.63 -15.62 -7.52
CA ARG A 64 -13.02 -15.70 -7.05
C ARG A 64 -13.87 -14.61 -7.68
N LEU A 65 -13.42 -13.36 -7.61
CA LEU A 65 -14.12 -12.21 -8.22
C LEU A 65 -14.23 -12.37 -9.74
N LYS A 66 -13.17 -12.79 -10.42
CA LYS A 66 -13.19 -13.01 -11.87
C LYS A 66 -14.23 -14.05 -12.29
N ARG A 67 -14.36 -15.15 -11.55
CA ARG A 67 -15.41 -16.17 -11.81
C ARG A 67 -16.82 -15.67 -11.58
N ALA A 68 -17.00 -14.75 -10.64
CA ALA A 68 -18.28 -14.11 -10.36
C ALA A 68 -18.60 -12.93 -11.31
N ASN A 69 -17.80 -12.68 -12.36
CA ASN A 69 -17.85 -11.49 -13.22
C ASN A 69 -17.79 -10.19 -12.43
N GLY A 70 -17.13 -10.20 -11.28
CA GLY A 70 -16.93 -9.03 -10.42
C GLY A 70 -15.90 -8.08 -11.01
N VAL A 71 -15.91 -6.85 -10.51
CA VAL A 71 -14.87 -5.87 -10.80
C VAL A 71 -13.66 -6.18 -9.92
N TYR A 72 -12.48 -6.17 -10.51
CA TYR A 72 -11.21 -6.35 -9.81
C TYR A 72 -10.25 -5.22 -10.17
N MET A 73 -9.40 -4.86 -9.22
CA MET A 73 -8.44 -3.78 -9.33
C MET A 73 -7.08 -4.25 -8.84
N PRO A 74 -5.99 -3.54 -9.18
CA PRO A 74 -4.67 -3.84 -8.62
C PRO A 74 -4.68 -3.79 -7.10
N ILE A 75 -4.04 -4.78 -6.47
CA ILE A 75 -3.94 -4.87 -5.02
C ILE A 75 -2.47 -4.90 -4.64
N SER A 76 -2.10 -4.05 -3.69
CA SER A 76 -0.77 -4.05 -3.12
C SER A 76 -0.67 -4.94 -1.90
N VAL A 77 0.47 -5.58 -1.74
CA VAL A 77 0.83 -6.46 -0.64
C VAL A 77 2.14 -5.99 -0.04
N ASN A 78 2.17 -5.88 1.26
CA ASN A 78 3.36 -5.52 2.03
C ASN A 78 4.35 -6.68 2.09
N PHE A 79 5.64 -6.36 1.90
CA PHE A 79 6.76 -7.29 2.04
C PHE A 79 7.81 -6.69 2.98
N SER A 80 8.29 -7.51 3.89
CA SER A 80 9.33 -7.15 4.83
C SER A 80 10.72 -7.30 4.21
N ARG A 81 11.75 -6.72 4.86
CA ARG A 81 13.15 -6.93 4.46
C ARG A 81 13.53 -8.42 4.46
N ILE A 82 13.05 -9.17 5.44
CA ILE A 82 13.39 -10.59 5.64
C ILE A 82 12.94 -11.45 4.45
N ASP A 83 11.84 -11.08 3.80
CA ASP A 83 11.33 -11.78 2.62
C ASP A 83 12.36 -11.81 1.50
N PHE A 84 13.00 -10.67 1.25
CA PHE A 84 14.02 -10.51 0.21
C PHE A 84 15.35 -11.16 0.59
N GLU A 85 15.61 -11.40 1.86
CA GLU A 85 16.77 -12.16 2.33
C GLU A 85 16.59 -13.66 2.20
N MET A 86 15.35 -14.14 2.35
CA MET A 86 15.03 -15.57 2.36
C MET A 86 14.56 -16.10 1.01
N TYR A 87 13.91 -15.27 0.20
CA TYR A 87 13.29 -15.68 -1.06
C TYR A 87 13.66 -14.77 -2.23
N HIS A 88 13.61 -15.33 -3.44
CA HIS A 88 13.53 -14.55 -4.67
C HIS A 88 12.06 -14.18 -4.91
N ILE A 89 11.65 -13.02 -4.41
CA ILE A 89 10.23 -12.61 -4.34
C ILE A 89 9.54 -12.66 -5.71
N ARG A 90 10.22 -12.26 -6.78
CA ARG A 90 9.64 -12.36 -8.14
C ARG A 90 9.24 -13.79 -8.50
N GLU A 91 10.08 -14.78 -8.18
CA GLU A 91 9.81 -16.19 -8.53
C GLU A 91 8.64 -16.74 -7.74
N GLU A 92 8.56 -16.40 -6.45
CA GLU A 92 7.43 -16.79 -5.61
C GLU A 92 6.11 -16.14 -6.07
N LEU A 93 6.15 -14.85 -6.39
CA LEU A 93 4.97 -14.17 -6.93
C LEU A 93 4.56 -14.72 -8.30
N ASP A 94 5.50 -15.05 -9.18
CA ASP A 94 5.20 -15.70 -10.45
C ASP A 94 4.57 -17.08 -10.23
N ARG A 95 5.08 -17.88 -9.30
CA ARG A 95 4.50 -19.19 -8.93
C ARG A 95 3.06 -19.05 -8.44
N ILE A 96 2.83 -18.12 -7.50
CA ILE A 96 1.50 -17.87 -6.91
C ILE A 96 0.52 -17.39 -7.98
N ARG A 97 0.85 -16.31 -8.70
CA ARG A 97 -0.07 -15.75 -9.69
C ARG A 97 -0.40 -16.69 -10.84
N HIS A 98 0.55 -17.51 -11.29
CA HIS A 98 0.30 -18.52 -12.33
C HIS A 98 -0.70 -19.58 -11.85
N LYS A 99 -0.58 -20.04 -10.60
CA LYS A 99 -1.52 -20.98 -9.99
C LYS A 99 -2.97 -20.48 -10.04
N TYR A 100 -3.17 -19.17 -9.87
CA TYR A 100 -4.49 -18.54 -9.84
C TYR A 100 -4.87 -17.79 -11.14
N HIS A 101 -4.01 -17.81 -12.16
CA HIS A 101 -4.17 -17.10 -13.43
C HIS A 101 -4.38 -15.58 -13.24
N VAL A 102 -3.62 -14.97 -12.33
CA VAL A 102 -3.64 -13.53 -12.05
C VAL A 102 -2.64 -12.82 -12.97
N PRO A 103 -3.05 -11.78 -13.72
CA PRO A 103 -2.11 -10.93 -14.45
C PRO A 103 -1.22 -10.16 -13.46
N LYS A 104 0.06 -10.02 -13.78
CA LYS A 104 1.04 -9.41 -12.85
C LYS A 104 0.73 -7.97 -12.48
N GLU A 105 0.08 -7.22 -13.34
CA GLU A 105 -0.36 -5.85 -13.11
C GLU A 105 -1.40 -5.69 -11.99
N TYR A 106 -1.99 -6.80 -11.53
CA TYR A 106 -2.92 -6.79 -10.40
C TYR A 106 -2.27 -7.09 -9.05
N LEU A 107 -1.00 -7.46 -9.04
CA LEU A 107 -0.26 -7.71 -7.81
C LEU A 107 0.89 -6.69 -7.71
N ILE A 108 0.83 -5.85 -6.69
CA ILE A 108 1.78 -4.77 -6.45
C ILE A 108 2.58 -5.11 -5.19
N VAL A 109 3.88 -4.88 -5.23
CA VAL A 109 4.78 -5.11 -4.09
C VAL A 109 4.98 -3.79 -3.35
N GLU A 110 4.66 -3.75 -2.06
CA GLU A 110 4.95 -2.63 -1.17
C GLU A 110 6.13 -2.96 -0.26
N ILE A 111 7.05 -2.01 -0.10
CA ILE A 111 8.25 -2.15 0.72
C ILE A 111 8.43 -0.86 1.52
N THR A 112 8.53 -0.98 2.84
CA THR A 112 8.75 0.19 3.70
C THR A 112 10.15 0.78 3.50
N GLU A 113 10.29 2.10 3.69
CA GLU A 113 11.60 2.76 3.66
C GLU A 113 12.63 2.08 4.59
N ARG A 114 12.19 1.66 5.77
CA ARG A 114 13.05 1.03 6.78
C ARG A 114 13.66 -0.29 6.33
N ALA A 115 13.04 -0.98 5.40
CA ALA A 115 13.56 -2.23 4.85
C ALA A 115 14.95 -2.05 4.22
N PHE A 116 15.27 -0.85 3.73
CA PHE A 116 16.54 -0.53 3.07
C PHE A 116 17.70 -0.18 4.01
N SER A 117 17.51 -0.21 5.35
CA SER A 117 18.50 0.29 6.29
C SER A 117 19.78 -0.57 6.44
N ASN A 118 19.72 -1.88 6.24
CA ASN A 118 20.83 -2.79 6.56
C ASN A 118 21.24 -3.78 5.44
N THR A 119 20.47 -3.94 4.37
CA THR A 119 20.71 -4.94 3.31
C THR A 119 20.44 -4.35 1.93
N ILE A 120 21.03 -3.19 1.67
CA ILE A 120 20.73 -2.34 0.51
C ILE A 120 20.91 -3.09 -0.83
N ASP A 121 21.99 -3.88 -0.99
CA ASP A 121 22.35 -4.41 -2.31
C ASP A 121 21.39 -5.54 -2.78
N ILE A 122 21.09 -6.52 -1.90
CA ILE A 122 20.14 -7.61 -2.24
C ILE A 122 18.76 -7.06 -2.54
N LEU A 123 18.29 -6.13 -1.71
CA LEU A 123 16.98 -5.53 -1.89
C LEU A 123 16.91 -4.68 -3.18
N LYS A 124 17.97 -3.94 -3.50
CA LYS A 124 18.09 -3.19 -4.76
C LYS A 124 18.02 -4.09 -5.98
N GLU A 125 18.76 -5.20 -5.98
CA GLU A 125 18.76 -6.16 -7.08
C GLU A 125 17.37 -6.77 -7.28
N GLN A 126 16.70 -7.19 -6.22
CA GLN A 126 15.37 -7.79 -6.32
C GLN A 126 14.29 -6.76 -6.72
N VAL A 127 14.36 -5.51 -6.26
CA VAL A 127 13.46 -4.44 -6.72
C VAL A 127 13.64 -4.19 -8.22
N GLN A 128 14.88 -4.18 -8.71
CA GLN A 128 15.16 -4.04 -10.15
C GLN A 128 14.66 -5.26 -10.94
N ASP A 129 14.82 -6.46 -10.40
CA ASP A 129 14.32 -7.69 -11.03
C ASP A 129 12.80 -7.68 -11.13
N LEU A 130 12.08 -7.41 -10.05
CA LEU A 130 10.62 -7.25 -10.03
C LEU A 130 10.14 -6.27 -11.11
N ARG A 131 10.71 -5.06 -11.14
CA ARG A 131 10.32 -4.02 -12.08
C ARG A 131 10.64 -4.38 -13.52
N SER A 132 11.81 -4.99 -13.80
CA SER A 132 12.20 -5.41 -15.15
C SER A 132 11.26 -6.48 -15.72
N HIS A 133 10.63 -7.27 -14.84
CA HIS A 133 9.63 -8.28 -15.19
C HIS A 133 8.19 -7.73 -15.16
N GLY A 134 8.01 -6.42 -14.93
CA GLY A 134 6.74 -5.71 -15.07
C GLY A 134 5.84 -5.74 -13.84
N TYR A 135 6.37 -6.08 -12.67
CA TYR A 135 5.70 -5.81 -11.40
C TYR A 135 5.83 -4.34 -11.05
N GLN A 136 4.82 -3.77 -10.42
CA GLN A 136 4.93 -2.46 -9.77
C GLN A 136 5.52 -2.64 -8.38
N VAL A 137 6.49 -1.79 -8.03
CA VAL A 137 7.07 -1.74 -6.70
C VAL A 137 6.83 -0.35 -6.12
N TRP A 138 6.17 -0.29 -4.98
CA TRP A 138 5.84 0.93 -4.25
C TRP A 138 6.70 1.04 -3.00
N MET A 139 7.11 2.25 -2.67
CA MET A 139 7.78 2.53 -1.41
C MET A 139 6.77 3.08 -0.42
N ASP A 140 6.71 2.45 0.76
CA ASP A 140 5.83 2.85 1.85
C ASP A 140 6.57 3.61 2.95
N ASP A 141 5.82 4.38 3.75
CA ASP A 141 6.31 5.17 4.89
C ASP A 141 7.45 6.16 4.55
N PHE A 142 7.44 6.73 3.33
CA PHE A 142 8.50 7.65 2.90
C PHE A 142 8.61 8.88 3.79
N GLY A 143 9.83 9.16 4.25
CA GLY A 143 10.16 10.27 5.15
C GLY A 143 10.16 9.88 6.62
N SER A 144 9.87 8.63 6.97
CA SER A 144 9.96 8.13 8.35
C SER A 144 11.40 7.80 8.77
N GLY A 145 12.35 7.71 7.82
CA GLY A 145 13.76 7.33 8.01
C GLY A 145 14.75 8.42 7.60
N PHE A 146 16.04 8.18 7.91
CA PHE A 146 17.13 9.14 7.64
C PHE A 146 17.70 9.09 6.21
N SER A 147 17.29 8.14 5.36
CA SER A 147 17.96 7.86 4.08
C SER A 147 17.10 8.00 2.83
N SER A 148 15.86 8.45 2.96
CA SER A 148 14.82 8.48 1.90
C SER A 148 15.29 9.06 0.56
N LEU A 149 15.92 10.23 0.59
CA LEU A 149 16.39 10.90 -0.62
C LEU A 149 17.55 10.16 -1.31
N SER A 150 18.42 9.50 -0.54
CA SER A 150 19.51 8.71 -1.09
C SER A 150 18.98 7.50 -1.86
N LEU A 151 17.91 6.87 -1.36
CA LEU A 151 17.28 5.74 -2.04
C LEU A 151 16.67 6.15 -3.38
N LEU A 152 15.98 7.29 -3.45
CA LEU A 152 15.39 7.79 -4.69
C LEU A 152 16.41 8.16 -5.76
N LYS A 153 17.64 8.45 -5.37
CA LYS A 153 18.75 8.68 -6.31
C LYS A 153 19.17 7.39 -7.02
N ASP A 154 19.19 6.28 -6.28
CA ASP A 154 19.74 5.00 -6.74
C ASP A 154 18.67 4.05 -7.28
N LEU A 155 17.44 4.14 -6.75
CA LEU A 155 16.35 3.26 -7.08
C LEU A 155 15.15 4.03 -7.65
N ARG A 156 14.48 3.40 -8.61
CA ARG A 156 13.17 3.87 -9.10
C ARG A 156 12.07 3.00 -8.52
N PHE A 157 11.06 3.65 -8.00
CA PHE A 157 9.79 3.05 -7.61
C PHE A 157 8.69 3.48 -8.59
N ASP A 158 7.59 2.77 -8.62
CA ASP A 158 6.45 3.15 -9.46
C ASP A 158 5.53 4.13 -8.74
N LEU A 159 5.56 4.09 -7.38
CA LEU A 159 4.80 5.00 -6.54
C LEU A 159 5.48 5.14 -5.17
N ILE A 160 5.34 6.34 -4.58
CA ILE A 160 5.78 6.65 -3.21
C ILE A 160 4.54 6.97 -2.36
N LYS A 161 4.44 6.32 -1.18
CA LYS A 161 3.40 6.53 -0.18
C LYS A 161 3.92 7.45 0.93
N PHE A 162 3.09 8.39 1.36
CA PHE A 162 3.36 9.35 2.42
C PHE A 162 2.30 9.22 3.51
N ASP A 163 2.69 9.04 4.77
CA ASP A 163 1.73 9.10 5.89
C ASP A 163 1.46 10.57 6.27
N LEU A 164 0.20 10.98 6.09
CA LEU A 164 -0.25 12.33 6.39
C LEU A 164 -0.10 12.68 7.87
N ARG A 165 -0.31 11.70 8.76
CA ARG A 165 -0.22 11.91 10.21
C ARG A 165 1.20 12.23 10.65
N PHE A 166 2.19 11.57 10.05
CA PHE A 166 3.61 11.83 10.30
C PHE A 166 4.00 13.25 9.86
N LEU A 167 3.49 13.70 8.73
CA LEU A 167 3.87 14.99 8.15
C LEU A 167 3.11 16.18 8.76
N LEU A 168 1.82 16.00 9.10
CA LEU A 168 0.98 17.06 9.67
C LEU A 168 0.84 16.98 11.20
N GLY A 169 1.33 15.94 11.84
CA GLY A 169 1.29 15.74 13.31
C GLY A 169 2.22 16.65 14.11
N THR A 170 2.85 17.64 13.49
CA THR A 170 3.75 18.59 14.13
C THR A 170 3.00 19.84 14.62
N GLU A 171 3.58 20.54 15.61
CA GLU A 171 3.05 21.79 16.17
C GLU A 171 2.86 22.89 15.11
N ASN A 172 3.50 22.79 13.94
CA ASN A 172 3.41 23.73 12.83
C ASN A 172 2.83 23.06 11.57
N LYS A 173 1.50 23.08 11.47
CA LYS A 173 0.75 22.52 10.34
C LYS A 173 1.18 23.11 8.99
N GLU A 174 1.35 24.44 8.89
CA GLU A 174 1.73 25.11 7.64
C GLU A 174 3.10 24.63 7.13
N ARG A 175 4.04 24.40 8.04
CA ARG A 175 5.35 23.85 7.68
C ARG A 175 5.26 22.41 7.19
N GLY A 176 4.41 21.59 7.82
CA GLY A 176 4.14 20.21 7.38
C GLY A 176 3.52 20.17 5.99
N GLU A 177 2.53 21.02 5.73
CA GLU A 177 1.89 21.16 4.42
C GLU A 177 2.88 21.62 3.33
N PHE A 178 3.76 22.58 3.65
CA PHE A 178 4.81 23.03 2.73
C PHE A 178 5.80 21.90 2.39
N ILE A 179 6.25 21.14 3.41
CA ILE A 179 7.17 20.01 3.22
C ILE A 179 6.53 18.94 2.35
N LEU A 180 5.27 18.55 2.64
CA LEU A 180 4.56 17.55 1.86
C LEU A 180 4.39 17.98 0.40
N GLY A 181 4.03 19.24 0.15
CA GLY A 181 3.92 19.79 -1.20
C GLY A 181 5.24 19.72 -1.97
N ALA A 182 6.36 20.07 -1.32
CA ALA A 182 7.70 19.99 -1.91
C ALA A 182 8.10 18.53 -2.23
N LEU A 183 7.83 17.59 -1.33
CA LEU A 183 8.12 16.17 -1.54
C LEU A 183 7.29 15.56 -2.67
N ILE A 184 6.00 15.84 -2.73
CA ILE A 184 5.11 15.38 -3.81
C ILE A 184 5.61 15.90 -5.16
N ASN A 185 5.94 17.18 -5.24
CA ASN A 185 6.46 17.74 -6.48
C ASN A 185 7.78 17.09 -6.90
N MET A 186 8.72 16.93 -5.97
CA MET A 186 10.00 16.25 -6.22
C MET A 186 9.80 14.83 -6.76
N VAL A 187 8.94 14.03 -6.13
CA VAL A 187 8.66 12.64 -6.55
C VAL A 187 8.06 12.59 -7.95
N LYS A 188 7.16 13.53 -8.27
CA LYS A 188 6.57 13.65 -9.61
C LYS A 188 7.60 14.04 -10.67
N GLU A 189 8.49 14.98 -10.38
CA GLU A 189 9.60 15.36 -11.29
C GLU A 189 10.56 14.19 -11.55
N LEU A 190 10.71 13.27 -10.59
CA LEU A 190 11.46 12.03 -10.77
C LEU A 190 10.70 10.96 -11.58
N GLY A 191 9.47 11.26 -12.02
CA GLY A 191 8.63 10.35 -12.82
C GLY A 191 7.96 9.23 -12.05
N MET A 192 7.85 9.36 -10.72
CA MET A 192 7.15 8.42 -9.86
C MET A 192 5.77 8.97 -9.46
N LYS A 193 4.82 8.08 -9.17
CA LYS A 193 3.48 8.45 -8.70
C LYS A 193 3.48 8.71 -7.21
N THR A 194 2.45 9.40 -6.74
CA THR A 194 2.29 9.75 -5.32
C THR A 194 0.98 9.23 -4.76
N LEU A 195 1.02 8.74 -3.53
CA LEU A 195 -0.13 8.38 -2.73
C LEU A 195 0.05 8.96 -1.32
N VAL A 196 -1.01 9.54 -0.76
CA VAL A 196 -1.02 9.99 0.64
C VAL A 196 -2.03 9.17 1.42
N GLU A 197 -1.57 8.61 2.53
CA GLU A 197 -2.34 7.82 3.47
C GLU A 197 -2.85 8.64 4.66
N GLY A 198 -3.78 8.03 5.42
CA GLY A 198 -4.29 8.64 6.63
C GLY A 198 -5.22 9.83 6.40
N VAL A 199 -5.86 9.89 5.23
CA VAL A 199 -6.84 10.94 4.91
C VAL A 199 -8.15 10.68 5.64
N GLU A 200 -8.53 11.59 6.55
CA GLU A 200 -9.72 11.46 7.41
C GLU A 200 -10.74 12.60 7.20
N GLU A 201 -10.32 13.72 6.58
CA GLU A 201 -11.15 14.91 6.45
C GLU A 201 -11.17 15.45 5.01
N GLU A 202 -12.28 16.07 4.62
CA GLU A 202 -12.43 16.75 3.33
C GLU A 202 -11.43 17.89 3.13
N SER A 203 -11.08 18.59 4.20
CA SER A 203 -10.07 19.65 4.18
C SER A 203 -8.71 19.14 3.71
N GLN A 204 -8.33 17.91 4.14
CA GLN A 204 -7.11 17.24 3.72
C GLN A 204 -7.18 16.84 2.24
N VAL A 205 -8.32 16.34 1.76
CA VAL A 205 -8.52 16.04 0.33
C VAL A 205 -8.32 17.28 -0.52
N ARG A 206 -8.94 18.42 -0.16
CA ARG A 206 -8.80 19.69 -0.89
C ARG A 206 -7.35 20.17 -0.91
N PHE A 207 -6.67 20.08 0.22
CA PHE A 207 -5.24 20.42 0.30
C PHE A 207 -4.40 19.52 -0.62
N LEU A 208 -4.55 18.19 -0.54
CA LEU A 208 -3.83 17.23 -1.36
C LEU A 208 -4.09 17.42 -2.87
N GLN A 209 -5.31 17.78 -3.25
CA GLN A 209 -5.63 18.17 -4.62
C GLN A 209 -4.86 19.42 -5.06
N SER A 210 -4.78 20.43 -4.19
CA SER A 210 -4.10 21.70 -4.50
C SER A 210 -2.59 21.54 -4.75
N ILE A 211 -1.95 20.58 -4.07
CA ILE A 211 -0.52 20.25 -4.25
C ILE A 211 -0.30 19.18 -5.32
N GLY A 212 -1.33 18.72 -6.00
CA GLY A 212 -1.26 17.80 -7.13
C GLY A 212 -0.94 16.35 -6.74
N CYS A 213 -1.34 15.89 -5.54
CA CYS A 213 -1.27 14.48 -5.16
C CYS A 213 -2.17 13.64 -6.07
N GLU A 214 -1.69 12.46 -6.49
CA GLU A 214 -2.39 11.66 -7.51
C GLU A 214 -3.35 10.63 -6.92
N ARG A 215 -3.08 10.15 -5.69
CA ARG A 215 -3.87 9.10 -5.03
C ARG A 215 -3.98 9.38 -3.55
N TYR A 216 -5.08 8.89 -2.97
CA TYR A 216 -5.37 8.98 -1.54
C TYR A 216 -5.82 7.66 -0.97
N GLN A 217 -5.55 7.46 0.31
CA GLN A 217 -6.06 6.35 1.10
C GLN A 217 -6.38 6.85 2.51
N GLY A 218 -7.51 6.44 3.08
CA GLY A 218 -7.86 6.84 4.44
C GLY A 218 -9.33 6.67 4.76
N TYR A 219 -9.65 6.88 6.03
CA TYR A 219 -10.98 6.63 6.58
C TYR A 219 -12.05 7.62 6.08
N TYR A 220 -11.64 8.74 5.50
CA TYR A 220 -12.55 9.63 4.81
C TYR A 220 -13.32 8.91 3.70
N TYR A 221 -12.67 7.96 3.01
CA TYR A 221 -13.28 7.20 1.93
C TYR A 221 -13.80 5.84 2.40
N SER A 222 -12.96 5.07 3.08
CA SER A 222 -13.31 3.76 3.62
C SER A 222 -12.31 3.30 4.65
N LYS A 223 -12.81 2.61 5.68
CA LYS A 223 -11.97 1.71 6.49
C LYS A 223 -11.63 0.47 5.65
N PRO A 224 -10.62 -0.33 6.06
CA PRO A 224 -10.42 -1.65 5.48
C PRO A 224 -11.71 -2.49 5.53
N VAL A 225 -12.02 -3.17 4.43
CA VAL A 225 -13.24 -3.97 4.24
C VAL A 225 -12.91 -5.32 3.62
N THR A 226 -13.79 -6.28 3.75
CA THR A 226 -13.63 -7.58 3.08
C THR A 226 -13.70 -7.44 1.56
N ILE A 227 -13.11 -8.39 0.83
CA ILE A 227 -13.10 -8.37 -0.63
C ILE A 227 -14.49 -8.31 -1.25
N ASP A 228 -15.50 -8.87 -0.60
CA ASP A 228 -16.87 -8.87 -1.11
C ASP A 228 -17.54 -7.50 -1.02
N THR A 229 -17.07 -6.66 -0.10
CA THR A 229 -17.57 -5.30 0.11
C THR A 229 -16.80 -4.28 -0.76
N LEU A 230 -15.56 -4.58 -1.13
CA LEU A 230 -14.63 -3.67 -1.79
C LEU A 230 -15.15 -3.05 -3.10
N PRO A 231 -15.88 -3.69 -3.97
CA PRO A 231 -15.78 -3.26 -5.35
C PRO A 231 -16.96 -2.60 -6.00
N VAL A 232 -18.16 -2.93 -5.63
CA VAL A 232 -19.32 -2.63 -6.49
C VAL A 232 -19.82 -1.20 -6.29
N SER A 233 -19.50 -0.60 -5.15
CA SER A 233 -19.98 0.75 -4.78
C SER A 233 -19.02 1.87 -5.19
N TYR A 234 -17.81 1.58 -5.65
CA TYR A 234 -16.82 2.63 -5.94
C TYR A 234 -17.01 3.37 -7.26
N THR A 235 -18.04 3.04 -8.03
CA THR A 235 -18.52 3.94 -9.08
C THR A 235 -19.20 5.20 -8.51
N HIS A 236 -19.54 5.20 -7.22
CA HIS A 236 -20.24 6.29 -6.53
C HIS A 236 -19.83 6.40 -5.05
N LEU A 237 -18.54 6.63 -4.77
CA LEU A 237 -18.15 7.10 -3.45
C LEU A 237 -18.67 8.53 -3.29
N ARG A 238 -19.86 8.69 -2.72
CA ARG A 238 -20.20 9.92 -2.02
C ARG A 238 -19.47 9.87 -0.68
N ALA A 239 -18.82 11.00 -0.32
CA ALA A 239 -18.38 11.23 1.05
C ALA A 239 -19.48 10.76 1.99
N HIS A 240 -19.13 9.95 2.98
CA HIS A 240 -20.07 9.53 4.01
C HIS A 240 -20.73 10.78 4.60
N GLU A 241 -22.04 10.87 4.43
CA GLU A 241 -22.85 11.65 5.35
C GLU A 241 -22.56 11.08 6.74
N THR A 242 -21.96 11.89 7.59
CA THR A 242 -21.83 11.59 9.03
C THR A 242 -23.23 11.24 9.54
N PRO A 243 -23.41 10.12 10.24
CA PRO A 243 -24.67 9.91 10.95
C PRO A 243 -24.73 10.98 12.05
N GLU A 244 -25.47 12.03 11.80
CA GLU A 244 -25.97 12.86 12.90
C GLU A 244 -26.97 12.02 13.67
N HIS A 245 -26.65 11.81 14.93
CA HIS A 245 -27.52 11.52 16.06
C HIS A 245 -28.72 10.56 15.83
N LEU A 246 -28.59 9.38 16.40
CA LEU A 246 -29.64 8.80 17.26
C LEU A 246 -29.02 8.13 18.48
#